data_70430cc3c41b8f4043e9e3931b8e0863
#
_entry.id   70430cc3c41b8f4043e9e3931b8e0863
#
_cell.length_a   1.000
_cell.length_b   1.000
_cell.length_c   1.000
_cell.angle_alpha   90.00
_cell.angle_beta   90.00
_cell.angle_gamma   90.00
#
_symmetry.space_group_name_H-M   'P 1'
#
loop_
_entity.id
_entity.type
_entity.pdbx_description
1 polymer ?
#
loop_
_entity_poly.entity_id
_entity_poly.type
_entity_poly.pdbx_seq_one_letter_code
_entity_poly.pdbx_strand_id
1 'polypeptide(L)'
;MRGEYKIIFIFLIISCAIITSISALGVSPAKQEYNFQPNLNGNIEYKAFGVSQDMELEVFVEGDLAEYVELSKTKLTGGGNFVVSLDLPEHIEVPGKHIIYIGVKEKVDPELIQGTVGTSVTIKVAIVIHVPYPGRYIEASLVGENANINEPIQFELSLTSKGTEDVEVSPRIEISSKDKLIETLYFTNRLIKSQENIGLKKILETAGYNPGTYQANAIIDYGIIATSKVDFKIGELTIEVTNHTDKIILGGVKRFEIEIESGWNNNIENAYAKIEFFNESGKITEFKTSPTSLIPWEKKTIDGFFDTSNFIEGVYNANITMIYYGTADMSKTSNKVVSVQFIKESELNVTLIAIIGAIILIIIIIIITILIIKKKNDKKSNKSSKK
;
A
#
# COMPACT_ATOMS: atom_id res chain seq x y z
N MET A 1 19.92 -14.87 47.34
CA MET A 1 19.68 -13.76 46.37
C MET A 1 20.90 -13.18 45.67
N ARG A 2 22.09 -13.10 46.24
CA ARG A 2 23.29 -12.54 45.53
C ARG A 2 23.92 -13.46 44.44
N GLY A 3 23.63 -14.75 44.46
CA GLY A 3 24.20 -15.73 43.49
C GLY A 3 23.40 -15.83 42.18
N GLU A 4 22.10 -15.66 42.23
CA GLU A 4 21.19 -15.82 41.11
C GLU A 4 21.36 -14.71 40.07
N TYR A 5 21.57 -13.47 40.51
CA TYR A 5 21.86 -12.35 39.58
C TYR A 5 23.19 -12.50 38.83
N LYS A 6 24.18 -13.16 39.40
CA LYS A 6 25.46 -13.43 38.74
C LYS A 6 25.29 -14.43 37.59
N ILE A 7 24.45 -15.45 37.78
CA ILE A 7 24.16 -16.46 36.76
C ILE A 7 23.37 -15.82 35.62
N ILE A 8 22.36 -15.00 35.92
CA ILE A 8 21.55 -14.27 34.92
C ILE A 8 22.45 -13.30 34.13
N PHE A 9 23.37 -12.60 34.80
CA PHE A 9 24.30 -11.65 34.17
C PHE A 9 25.32 -12.36 33.27
N ILE A 10 25.81 -13.53 33.66
CA ILE A 10 26.69 -14.37 32.84
C ILE A 10 25.94 -14.92 31.63
N PHE A 11 24.68 -15.35 31.79
CA PHE A 11 23.84 -15.80 30.68
C PHE A 11 23.52 -14.69 29.70
N LEU A 12 23.31 -13.44 30.17
CA LEU A 12 23.11 -12.25 29.34
C LEU A 12 24.39 -11.88 28.56
N ILE A 13 25.56 -11.99 29.17
CA ILE A 13 26.87 -11.74 28.51
C ILE A 13 27.14 -12.83 27.45
N ILE A 14 26.86 -14.09 27.75
CA ILE A 14 27.03 -15.20 26.80
C ILE A 14 26.01 -15.07 25.63
N SER A 15 24.77 -14.66 25.91
CA SER A 15 23.76 -14.37 24.88
C SER A 15 24.16 -13.21 23.96
N CYS A 16 24.79 -12.16 24.47
CA CYS A 16 25.34 -11.06 23.67
C CYS A 16 26.59 -11.46 22.86
N ALA A 17 27.36 -12.44 23.31
CA ALA A 17 28.57 -12.92 22.60
C ALA A 17 28.25 -13.87 21.43
N ILE A 18 27.00 -14.36 21.31
CA ILE A 18 26.55 -15.26 20.22
C ILE A 18 25.88 -14.45 19.09
N ILE A 19 26.00 -13.13 19.05
CA ILE A 19 25.58 -12.36 17.87
C ILE A 19 26.58 -12.68 16.75
N THR A 20 26.30 -13.74 16.01
CA THR A 20 26.98 -14.02 14.74
C THR A 20 26.70 -12.85 13.82
N SER A 21 27.74 -12.17 13.38
CA SER A 21 27.64 -11.14 12.35
C SER A 21 26.99 -11.77 11.13
N ILE A 22 25.72 -11.45 10.86
CA ILE A 22 25.05 -11.83 9.62
C ILE A 22 25.79 -11.05 8.53
N SER A 23 26.68 -11.73 7.83
CA SER A 23 27.37 -11.18 6.68
C SER A 23 26.45 -11.32 5.50
N ALA A 24 26.10 -10.22 4.84
CA ALA A 24 25.27 -10.19 3.65
C ALA A 24 26.07 -9.60 2.50
N LEU A 25 26.06 -10.28 1.34
CA LEU A 25 26.68 -9.78 0.13
C LEU A 25 26.18 -8.35 -0.14
N GLY A 26 27.11 -7.43 -0.37
CA GLY A 26 26.83 -6.05 -0.73
C GLY A 26 27.72 -5.58 -1.87
N VAL A 27 27.25 -4.60 -2.65
CA VAL A 27 28.00 -3.97 -3.72
C VAL A 27 27.84 -2.45 -3.62
N SER A 28 28.94 -1.72 -3.70
CA SER A 28 28.97 -0.25 -3.65
C SER A 28 29.81 0.29 -4.80
N PRO A 29 29.38 1.41 -5.43
CA PRO A 29 28.14 2.15 -5.24
C PRO A 29 26.90 1.41 -5.73
N ALA A 30 25.72 1.69 -5.13
CA ALA A 30 24.47 1.03 -5.48
C ALA A 30 23.88 1.53 -6.81
N LYS A 31 24.16 2.78 -7.16
CA LYS A 31 23.68 3.43 -8.39
C LYS A 31 24.65 4.51 -8.84
N GLN A 32 24.80 4.65 -10.16
CA GLN A 32 25.48 5.77 -10.82
C GLN A 32 24.58 6.30 -11.94
N GLU A 33 24.55 7.59 -12.16
CA GLU A 33 23.76 8.23 -13.21
C GLU A 33 24.62 9.18 -14.05
N TYR A 34 24.47 9.08 -15.37
CA TYR A 34 25.18 9.93 -16.33
C TYR A 34 24.21 10.44 -17.38
N ASN A 35 24.38 11.70 -17.77
CA ASN A 35 23.82 12.21 -19.00
C ASN A 35 24.70 11.75 -20.15
N PHE A 36 24.10 11.19 -21.20
CA PHE A 36 24.81 10.74 -22.38
C PHE A 36 25.54 11.90 -23.04
N GLN A 37 26.80 11.65 -23.37
CA GLN A 37 27.64 12.47 -24.25
C GLN A 37 28.26 11.53 -25.29
N PRO A 38 28.42 11.96 -26.56
CA PRO A 38 29.13 11.17 -27.55
C PRO A 38 30.51 10.72 -27.06
N ASN A 39 30.80 9.43 -27.22
CA ASN A 39 32.08 8.82 -26.77
C ASN A 39 32.37 9.02 -25.26
N LEU A 40 31.33 9.06 -24.44
CA LEU A 40 31.48 9.13 -22.98
C LEU A 40 32.23 7.89 -22.50
N ASN A 41 33.42 8.10 -21.97
CA ASN A 41 34.23 7.04 -21.36
C ASN A 41 34.59 7.36 -19.91
N GLY A 42 34.80 6.31 -19.13
CA GLY A 42 35.16 6.49 -17.73
C GLY A 42 35.28 5.15 -16.99
N ASN A 43 36.00 5.22 -15.88
CA ASN A 43 36.18 4.08 -14.99
C ASN A 43 35.44 4.31 -13.68
N ILE A 44 34.66 3.33 -13.25
CA ILE A 44 33.89 3.35 -12.03
C ILE A 44 34.43 2.24 -11.12
N GLU A 45 34.90 2.62 -9.94
CA GLU A 45 35.34 1.65 -8.95
C GLU A 45 34.15 1.09 -8.17
N TYR A 46 34.04 -0.23 -8.15
CA TYR A 46 33.06 -0.97 -7.35
C TYR A 46 33.76 -1.82 -6.32
N LYS A 47 33.08 -2.05 -5.20
CA LYS A 47 33.52 -2.96 -4.14
C LYS A 47 32.42 -3.93 -3.78
N ALA A 48 32.72 -5.24 -3.87
CA ALA A 48 31.91 -6.30 -3.30
C ALA A 48 32.40 -6.61 -1.89
N PHE A 49 31.48 -6.77 -0.93
CA PHE A 49 31.80 -6.99 0.49
C PHE A 49 30.72 -7.82 1.18
N GLY A 50 30.94 -8.20 2.42
CA GLY A 50 29.96 -8.91 3.22
C GLY A 50 29.85 -10.40 2.88
N VAL A 51 30.94 -11.03 2.46
CA VAL A 51 31.06 -12.47 2.20
C VAL A 51 32.24 -13.05 2.95
N SER A 52 32.25 -14.38 3.13
CA SER A 52 33.40 -15.09 3.70
C SER A 52 34.62 -14.99 2.79
N GLN A 53 35.83 -15.08 3.38
CA GLN A 53 37.10 -14.88 2.65
C GLN A 53 37.37 -15.90 1.55
N ASP A 54 36.74 -17.05 1.62
CA ASP A 54 36.85 -18.17 0.68
C ASP A 54 35.72 -18.23 -0.36
N MET A 55 34.70 -17.37 -0.22
CA MET A 55 33.56 -17.33 -1.14
C MET A 55 33.99 -16.85 -2.52
N GLU A 56 33.74 -17.67 -3.54
CA GLU A 56 33.87 -17.25 -4.93
C GLU A 56 32.67 -16.43 -5.39
N LEU A 57 32.93 -15.29 -6.02
CA LEU A 57 31.91 -14.43 -6.63
C LEU A 57 32.15 -14.33 -8.12
N GLU A 58 31.08 -14.36 -8.88
CA GLU A 58 31.05 -14.06 -10.30
C GLU A 58 30.54 -12.64 -10.52
N VAL A 59 31.28 -11.84 -11.29
CA VAL A 59 30.89 -10.47 -11.68
C VAL A 59 30.49 -10.49 -13.15
N PHE A 60 29.33 -9.93 -13.46
CA PHE A 60 28.79 -9.90 -14.82
C PHE A 60 28.06 -8.59 -15.11
N VAL A 61 27.80 -8.34 -16.39
CA VAL A 61 27.08 -7.16 -16.90
C VAL A 61 25.84 -7.62 -17.64
N GLU A 62 24.74 -6.90 -17.45
CA GLU A 62 23.48 -7.07 -18.18
C GLU A 62 22.87 -5.71 -18.54
N GLY A 63 22.03 -5.66 -19.54
CA GLY A 63 21.31 -4.44 -19.97
C GLY A 63 21.52 -4.14 -21.43
N ASP A 64 20.77 -3.17 -21.94
CA ASP A 64 20.74 -2.78 -23.35
C ASP A 64 22.03 -2.09 -23.87
N LEU A 65 22.87 -1.62 -22.97
CA LEU A 65 24.21 -1.05 -23.29
C LEU A 65 25.34 -1.88 -22.67
N ALA A 66 25.10 -3.15 -22.33
CA ALA A 66 26.11 -4.01 -21.70
C ALA A 66 27.36 -4.24 -22.60
N GLU A 67 27.19 -4.18 -23.92
CA GLU A 67 28.29 -4.30 -24.90
C GLU A 67 29.34 -3.16 -24.83
N TYR A 68 28.97 -2.03 -24.22
CA TYR A 68 29.84 -0.86 -24.03
C TYR A 68 30.48 -0.85 -22.65
N VAL A 69 30.51 -1.99 -21.96
CA VAL A 69 31.05 -2.10 -20.59
C VAL A 69 32.06 -3.24 -20.52
N GLU A 70 33.25 -2.91 -20.01
CA GLU A 70 34.29 -3.90 -19.69
C GLU A 70 34.49 -4.01 -18.17
N LEU A 71 34.70 -5.23 -17.70
CA LEU A 71 35.01 -5.54 -16.30
C LEU A 71 36.50 -5.84 -16.13
N SER A 72 37.17 -5.17 -15.19
CA SER A 72 38.56 -5.48 -14.87
C SER A 72 38.73 -6.89 -14.25
N LYS A 73 37.65 -7.43 -13.64
CA LYS A 73 37.61 -8.77 -13.05
C LYS A 73 36.19 -9.34 -13.22
N THR A 74 36.09 -10.59 -13.68
CA THR A 74 34.84 -11.36 -13.77
C THR A 74 34.68 -12.34 -12.59
N LYS A 75 35.73 -12.48 -11.74
CA LYS A 75 35.73 -13.34 -10.54
C LYS A 75 36.43 -12.63 -9.39
N LEU A 76 35.90 -12.80 -8.19
CA LEU A 76 36.47 -12.32 -6.94
C LEU A 76 36.43 -13.45 -5.92
N THR A 77 37.37 -13.46 -4.97
CA THR A 77 37.36 -14.38 -3.82
C THR A 77 37.34 -13.54 -2.54
N GLY A 78 36.40 -13.79 -1.64
CA GLY A 78 36.25 -13.05 -0.39
C GLY A 78 35.80 -11.60 -0.54
N GLY A 79 35.25 -11.23 -1.69
CA GLY A 79 34.94 -9.86 -2.05
C GLY A 79 36.14 -9.13 -2.66
N GLY A 80 36.08 -7.78 -2.67
CA GLY A 80 37.16 -6.94 -3.16
C GLY A 80 36.75 -5.88 -4.17
N ASN A 81 37.72 -5.12 -4.66
CA ASN A 81 37.52 -4.05 -5.62
C ASN A 81 37.64 -4.57 -7.05
N PHE A 82 36.84 -4.03 -7.93
CA PHE A 82 36.89 -4.19 -9.38
C PHE A 82 36.51 -2.89 -10.05
N VAL A 83 36.97 -2.70 -11.29
CA VAL A 83 36.69 -1.51 -12.08
C VAL A 83 35.73 -1.92 -13.21
N VAL A 84 34.77 -1.08 -13.44
CA VAL A 84 33.82 -1.12 -14.56
C VAL A 84 34.24 0.03 -15.50
N SER A 85 34.71 -0.31 -16.69
CA SER A 85 35.07 0.65 -17.73
C SER A 85 33.87 0.81 -18.65
N LEU A 86 33.37 2.05 -18.78
CA LEU A 86 32.30 2.44 -19.69
C LEU A 86 32.91 3.11 -20.91
N ASP A 87 32.53 2.69 -22.10
CA ASP A 87 32.96 3.29 -23.38
C ASP A 87 31.78 3.37 -24.34
N LEU A 88 30.96 4.44 -24.17
CA LEU A 88 29.74 4.62 -24.94
C LEU A 88 30.02 5.06 -26.37
N PRO A 89 29.18 4.70 -27.36
CA PRO A 89 29.34 5.07 -28.74
C PRO A 89 29.11 6.56 -29.00
N GLU A 90 29.44 7.04 -30.20
CA GLU A 90 29.14 8.40 -30.61
C GLU A 90 27.64 8.71 -30.62
N HIS A 91 26.79 7.69 -30.88
CA HIS A 91 25.35 7.83 -30.98
C HIS A 91 24.64 6.61 -30.40
N ILE A 92 23.54 6.86 -29.67
CA ILE A 92 22.58 5.86 -29.22
C ILE A 92 21.25 6.18 -29.88
N GLU A 93 20.71 5.25 -30.66
CA GLU A 93 19.51 5.46 -31.47
C GLU A 93 18.24 5.70 -30.68
N VAL A 94 18.10 5.03 -29.52
CA VAL A 94 16.90 5.10 -28.69
C VAL A 94 17.09 6.16 -27.61
N PRO A 95 16.32 7.26 -27.61
CA PRO A 95 16.37 8.24 -26.52
C PRO A 95 15.70 7.72 -25.27
N GLY A 96 16.05 8.30 -24.12
CA GLY A 96 15.44 7.95 -22.85
C GLY A 96 16.42 7.36 -21.84
N LYS A 97 15.89 6.58 -20.92
CA LYS A 97 16.63 5.98 -19.82
C LYS A 97 17.11 4.58 -20.18
N HIS A 98 18.43 4.38 -20.23
CA HIS A 98 19.07 3.08 -20.38
C HIS A 98 19.65 2.63 -19.06
N ILE A 99 19.54 1.33 -18.75
CA ILE A 99 20.04 0.77 -17.49
C ILE A 99 20.99 -0.37 -17.78
N ILE A 100 22.22 -0.23 -17.30
CA ILE A 100 23.23 -1.27 -17.28
C ILE A 100 23.26 -1.82 -15.85
N TYR A 101 23.14 -3.11 -15.69
CA TYR A 101 23.24 -3.78 -14.41
C TYR A 101 24.62 -4.43 -14.26
N ILE A 102 25.32 -4.07 -13.18
CA ILE A 102 26.52 -4.77 -12.76
C ILE A 102 26.09 -5.77 -11.69
N GLY A 103 26.15 -7.04 -12.02
CA GLY A 103 25.74 -8.14 -11.15
C GLY A 103 26.94 -8.77 -10.44
N VAL A 104 26.77 -9.09 -9.15
CA VAL A 104 27.68 -9.93 -8.39
C VAL A 104 26.89 -11.08 -7.80
N LYS A 105 27.29 -12.29 -8.14
CA LYS A 105 26.60 -13.54 -7.78
C LYS A 105 27.54 -14.45 -7.00
N GLU A 106 27.03 -15.01 -5.91
CA GLU A 106 27.73 -16.10 -5.19
C GLU A 106 27.80 -17.36 -6.04
N LYS A 107 28.98 -17.91 -6.20
CA LYS A 107 29.18 -19.19 -6.84
C LYS A 107 29.09 -20.30 -5.81
N VAL A 108 27.99 -21.02 -5.81
CA VAL A 108 27.79 -22.15 -4.92
C VAL A 108 28.38 -23.40 -5.57
N ASP A 109 29.24 -24.10 -4.83
CA ASP A 109 29.80 -25.39 -5.30
C ASP A 109 28.70 -26.45 -5.33
N PRO A 110 28.41 -27.05 -6.50
CA PRO A 110 27.41 -28.13 -6.61
C PRO A 110 27.68 -29.34 -5.72
N GLU A 111 28.95 -29.61 -5.38
CA GLU A 111 29.32 -30.77 -4.55
C GLU A 111 28.93 -30.57 -3.07
N LEU A 112 28.79 -29.33 -2.61
CA LEU A 112 28.36 -29.01 -1.24
C LEU A 112 26.85 -29.11 -1.04
N ILE A 113 26.05 -29.27 -2.12
CA ILE A 113 24.58 -29.21 -2.08
C ILE A 113 23.95 -30.64 -1.96
N GLN A 114 24.73 -31.72 -1.80
CA GLN A 114 24.16 -33.06 -1.67
C GLN A 114 23.19 -33.16 -0.48
N GLY A 115 21.89 -33.04 -0.77
CA GLY A 115 20.79 -33.24 0.20
C GLY A 115 20.21 -31.99 0.85
N THR A 116 20.64 -30.78 0.45
CA THR A 116 20.09 -29.50 0.93
C THR A 116 19.71 -28.56 -0.23
N VAL A 117 18.76 -27.67 0.01
CA VAL A 117 18.40 -26.60 -0.98
C VAL A 117 19.49 -25.53 -0.92
N GLY A 118 20.38 -25.50 -1.92
CA GLY A 118 21.36 -24.42 -2.07
C GLY A 118 20.70 -23.18 -2.64
N THR A 119 20.79 -22.04 -1.93
CA THR A 119 20.41 -20.72 -2.45
C THR A 119 21.67 -19.93 -2.79
N SER A 120 21.68 -19.26 -3.93
CA SER A 120 22.73 -18.33 -4.35
C SER A 120 22.20 -16.92 -4.29
N VAL A 121 22.93 -16.02 -3.65
CA VAL A 121 22.61 -14.59 -3.60
C VAL A 121 23.17 -13.90 -4.84
N THR A 122 22.35 -13.07 -5.47
CA THR A 122 22.77 -12.21 -6.57
C THR A 122 22.37 -10.77 -6.24
N ILE A 123 23.30 -9.86 -6.30
CA ILE A 123 23.06 -8.42 -6.17
C ILE A 123 23.34 -7.76 -7.49
N LYS A 124 22.44 -6.90 -7.94
CA LYS A 124 22.60 -6.06 -9.13
C LYS A 124 22.56 -4.60 -8.71
N VAL A 125 23.56 -3.83 -9.14
CA VAL A 125 23.63 -2.38 -9.01
C VAL A 125 23.51 -1.74 -10.38
N ALA A 126 23.05 -0.49 -10.46
CA ALA A 126 22.68 0.12 -11.72
C ALA A 126 23.62 1.25 -12.14
N ILE A 127 24.01 1.27 -13.43
CA ILE A 127 24.49 2.45 -14.11
C ILE A 127 23.36 2.92 -15.03
N VAL A 128 22.90 4.16 -14.85
CA VAL A 128 21.81 4.75 -15.61
C VAL A 128 22.37 5.78 -16.57
N ILE A 129 22.09 5.60 -17.86
CA ILE A 129 22.47 6.54 -18.90
C ILE A 129 21.20 7.24 -19.41
N HIS A 130 21.18 8.57 -19.33
CA HIS A 130 20.07 9.38 -19.84
C HIS A 130 20.45 9.90 -21.23
N VAL A 131 19.84 9.32 -22.27
CA VAL A 131 20.00 9.74 -23.65
C VAL A 131 18.94 10.80 -23.98
N PRO A 132 19.34 12.03 -24.39
CA PRO A 132 18.38 13.09 -24.63
C PRO A 132 17.50 12.79 -25.85
N TYR A 133 16.24 13.25 -25.79
CA TYR A 133 15.31 13.21 -26.91
C TYR A 133 15.70 14.24 -27.99
N PRO A 134 15.53 13.94 -29.26
CA PRO A 134 15.76 14.91 -30.31
C PRO A 134 14.86 16.14 -30.17
N GLY A 135 15.43 17.35 -30.31
CA GLY A 135 14.70 18.59 -30.24
C GLY A 135 14.28 18.95 -28.78
N ARG A 136 13.05 19.46 -28.65
CA ARG A 136 12.50 19.96 -27.38
C ARG A 136 11.63 18.89 -26.70
N TYR A 137 11.95 18.54 -25.46
CA TYR A 137 11.18 17.57 -24.68
C TYR A 137 11.21 17.92 -23.18
N ILE A 138 10.03 18.12 -22.59
CA ILE A 138 9.88 18.44 -21.15
C ILE A 138 9.14 17.30 -20.44
N GLU A 139 9.75 16.80 -19.37
CA GLU A 139 9.08 15.99 -18.37
C GLU A 139 8.64 16.89 -17.21
N ALA A 140 7.39 16.71 -16.77
CA ALA A 140 6.81 17.47 -15.67
C ALA A 140 6.40 16.53 -14.53
N SER A 141 6.65 16.95 -13.28
CA SER A 141 6.17 16.28 -12.08
C SER A 141 5.55 17.32 -11.15
N LEU A 142 4.28 17.13 -10.79
CA LEU A 142 3.55 17.98 -9.87
C LEU A 142 3.33 17.26 -8.55
N VAL A 143 3.66 17.93 -7.44
CA VAL A 143 3.40 17.46 -6.08
C VAL A 143 2.59 18.51 -5.34
N GLY A 144 1.63 18.08 -4.54
CA GLY A 144 0.83 18.91 -3.65
C GLY A 144 0.30 18.04 -2.50
N GLU A 145 0.21 18.62 -1.33
CA GLU A 145 -0.26 17.92 -0.13
C GLU A 145 -1.73 18.26 0.16
N ASN A 146 -2.36 17.44 1.01
CA ASN A 146 -3.68 17.75 1.54
C ASN A 146 -3.59 18.90 2.55
N ALA A 147 -4.67 19.68 2.71
CA ALA A 147 -4.78 20.74 3.71
C ALA A 147 -6.18 20.77 4.32
N ASN A 148 -6.36 21.56 5.35
CA ASN A 148 -7.69 21.92 5.83
C ASN A 148 -8.16 23.24 5.18
N ILE A 149 -9.45 23.54 5.32
CA ILE A 149 -10.01 24.84 4.92
C ILE A 149 -9.23 25.94 5.63
N ASN A 150 -8.91 27.02 4.90
CA ASN A 150 -8.10 28.17 5.31
C ASN A 150 -6.62 27.87 5.57
N GLU A 151 -6.13 26.67 5.25
CA GLU A 151 -4.71 26.35 5.23
C GLU A 151 -4.20 26.37 3.79
N PRO A 152 -3.12 27.11 3.46
CA PRO A 152 -2.60 27.17 2.11
C PRO A 152 -1.98 25.84 1.68
N ILE A 153 -2.12 25.50 0.40
CA ILE A 153 -1.47 24.34 -0.23
C ILE A 153 -0.32 24.83 -1.10
N GLN A 154 0.89 24.34 -0.84
CA GLN A 154 2.03 24.59 -1.71
C GLN A 154 2.12 23.51 -2.77
N PHE A 155 2.00 23.88 -4.04
CA PHE A 155 2.32 23.01 -5.17
C PHE A 155 3.79 23.20 -5.56
N GLU A 156 4.46 22.08 -5.81
CA GLU A 156 5.83 22.03 -6.35
C GLU A 156 5.79 21.38 -7.72
N LEU A 157 6.14 22.13 -8.74
CA LEU A 157 6.21 21.70 -10.13
C LEU A 157 7.68 21.56 -10.52
N SER A 158 8.15 20.34 -10.73
CA SER A 158 9.47 20.04 -11.26
C SER A 158 9.38 19.88 -12.77
N LEU A 159 10.20 20.62 -13.52
CA LEU A 159 10.32 20.55 -14.96
C LEU A 159 11.73 20.13 -15.33
N THR A 160 11.86 19.04 -16.06
CA THR A 160 13.16 18.54 -16.54
C THR A 160 13.19 18.57 -18.05
N SER A 161 14.10 19.35 -18.63
CA SER A 161 14.37 19.26 -20.06
C SER A 161 15.16 17.99 -20.36
N LYS A 162 14.57 17.08 -21.13
CA LYS A 162 15.17 15.84 -21.59
C LYS A 162 15.55 15.90 -23.08
N GLY A 163 15.28 17.04 -23.72
CA GLY A 163 15.60 17.27 -25.12
C GLY A 163 17.03 17.76 -25.36
N THR A 164 17.42 17.83 -26.62
CA THR A 164 18.72 18.38 -27.05
C THR A 164 18.72 19.90 -27.20
N GLU A 165 17.53 20.54 -27.21
CA GLU A 165 17.36 21.98 -27.39
C GLU A 165 16.86 22.69 -26.14
N ASP A 166 17.20 23.97 -25.99
CA ASP A 166 16.63 24.84 -24.99
C ASP A 166 15.14 25.08 -25.25
N VAL A 167 14.35 25.20 -24.20
CA VAL A 167 12.88 25.26 -24.29
C VAL A 167 12.34 26.43 -23.49
N GLU A 168 11.62 27.34 -24.15
CA GLU A 168 10.79 28.32 -23.44
C GLU A 168 9.44 27.68 -23.06
N VAL A 169 9.07 27.72 -21.79
CA VAL A 169 7.85 27.09 -21.26
C VAL A 169 6.92 28.11 -20.64
N SER A 170 5.61 27.90 -20.79
CA SER A 170 4.54 28.66 -20.16
C SER A 170 3.73 27.73 -19.22
N PRO A 171 4.15 27.55 -17.97
CA PRO A 171 3.49 26.62 -17.06
C PRO A 171 2.27 27.25 -16.38
N ARG A 172 1.23 26.43 -16.15
CA ARG A 172 0.09 26.77 -15.29
C ARG A 172 -0.41 25.51 -14.57
N ILE A 173 -1.11 25.70 -13.46
CA ILE A 173 -1.80 24.63 -12.74
C ILE A 173 -3.30 24.94 -12.77
N GLU A 174 -4.09 24.03 -13.29
CA GLU A 174 -5.54 24.08 -13.29
C GLU A 174 -6.08 23.25 -12.14
N ILE A 175 -6.85 23.88 -11.24
CA ILE A 175 -7.49 23.25 -10.09
C ILE A 175 -8.93 22.93 -10.46
N SER A 176 -9.35 21.68 -10.32
CA SER A 176 -10.71 21.22 -10.62
C SER A 176 -11.28 20.34 -9.52
N SER A 177 -12.60 20.29 -9.44
CA SER A 177 -13.36 19.34 -8.62
C SER A 177 -14.56 18.84 -9.41
N LYS A 178 -14.79 17.53 -9.44
CA LYS A 178 -15.86 16.89 -10.22
C LYS A 178 -15.87 17.38 -11.67
N ASP A 179 -14.71 17.40 -12.32
CA ASP A 179 -14.46 17.84 -13.71
C ASP A 179 -14.79 19.34 -13.98
N LYS A 180 -15.07 20.12 -12.96
CA LYS A 180 -15.30 21.57 -13.09
C LYS A 180 -14.03 22.32 -12.71
N LEU A 181 -13.53 23.15 -13.63
CA LEU A 181 -12.43 24.08 -13.36
C LEU A 181 -12.88 25.11 -12.30
N ILE A 182 -12.07 25.30 -11.28
CA ILE A 182 -12.31 26.22 -10.17
C ILE A 182 -11.36 27.39 -10.25
N GLU A 183 -10.06 27.14 -10.42
CA GLU A 183 -9.02 28.17 -10.42
C GLU A 183 -7.86 27.77 -11.34
N THR A 184 -7.11 28.76 -11.84
CA THR A 184 -5.88 28.54 -12.59
C THR A 184 -4.75 29.37 -11.99
N LEU A 185 -3.67 28.70 -11.61
CA LEU A 185 -2.46 29.30 -11.06
C LEU A 185 -1.41 29.41 -12.16
N TYR A 186 -1.07 30.63 -12.56
CA TYR A 186 -0.10 30.90 -13.63
C TYR A 186 1.31 31.09 -13.07
N PHE A 187 2.31 30.59 -13.78
CA PHE A 187 3.71 30.90 -13.56
C PHE A 187 4.21 31.90 -14.64
N THR A 188 5.32 32.54 -14.36
CA THR A 188 6.04 33.32 -15.38
C THR A 188 6.72 32.38 -16.37
N ASN A 189 6.74 32.78 -17.64
CA ASN A 189 7.48 32.05 -18.68
C ASN A 189 8.96 31.89 -18.30
N ARG A 190 9.53 30.74 -18.66
CA ARG A 190 10.92 30.39 -18.34
C ARG A 190 11.59 29.73 -19.52
N LEU A 191 12.86 30.11 -19.73
CA LEU A 191 13.76 29.35 -20.59
C LEU A 191 14.43 28.26 -19.75
N ILE A 192 14.31 27.00 -20.16
CA ILE A 192 14.95 25.84 -19.54
C ILE A 192 16.00 25.34 -20.55
N LYS A 193 17.23 25.25 -20.12
CA LYS A 193 18.31 24.73 -20.98
C LYS A 193 18.16 23.22 -21.20
N SER A 194 18.74 22.75 -22.30
CA SER A 194 18.85 21.31 -22.53
C SER A 194 19.42 20.62 -21.31
N GLN A 195 18.77 19.54 -20.84
CA GLN A 195 19.12 18.70 -19.70
C GLN A 195 19.08 19.40 -18.33
N GLU A 196 18.52 20.60 -18.25
CA GLU A 196 18.33 21.32 -17.00
C GLU A 196 17.05 20.84 -16.27
N ASN A 197 17.11 20.81 -14.95
CA ASN A 197 15.95 20.61 -14.07
C ASN A 197 15.69 21.89 -13.26
N ILE A 198 14.45 22.35 -13.26
CA ILE A 198 14.01 23.48 -12.45
C ILE A 198 12.83 23.10 -11.57
N GLY A 199 12.77 23.66 -10.36
CA GLY A 199 11.62 23.57 -9.46
C GLY A 199 10.88 24.90 -9.39
N LEU A 200 9.56 24.86 -9.54
CA LEU A 200 8.67 26.01 -9.43
C LEU A 200 7.70 25.77 -8.28
N LYS A 201 7.40 26.81 -7.50
CA LYS A 201 6.46 26.72 -6.37
C LYS A 201 5.30 27.68 -6.57
N LYS A 202 4.10 27.23 -6.21
CA LYS A 202 2.89 28.07 -6.23
C LYS A 202 2.02 27.71 -5.04
N ILE A 203 1.42 28.72 -4.42
CA ILE A 203 0.53 28.57 -3.28
C ILE A 203 -0.90 28.71 -3.78
N LEU A 204 -1.77 27.79 -3.33
CA LEU A 204 -3.22 27.86 -3.46
C LEU A 204 -3.79 28.25 -2.10
N GLU A 205 -4.51 29.37 -2.04
CA GLU A 205 -5.28 29.76 -0.86
C GLU A 205 -6.59 28.98 -0.83
N THR A 206 -6.85 28.25 0.26
CA THR A 206 -8.05 27.40 0.34
C THR A 206 -9.26 28.10 0.95
N ALA A 207 -9.13 29.38 1.29
CA ALA A 207 -10.25 30.19 1.77
C ALA A 207 -11.38 30.24 0.73
N GLY A 208 -12.58 29.84 1.12
CA GLY A 208 -13.75 29.77 0.22
C GLY A 208 -13.90 28.48 -0.56
N TYR A 209 -12.96 27.54 -0.43
CA TYR A 209 -13.13 26.17 -0.94
C TYR A 209 -14.02 25.35 -0.01
N ASN A 210 -14.78 24.42 -0.59
CA ASN A 210 -15.53 23.45 0.18
C ASN A 210 -14.65 22.23 0.53
N PRO A 211 -14.95 21.51 1.63
CA PRO A 211 -14.30 20.24 1.90
C PRO A 211 -14.54 19.24 0.75
N GLY A 212 -13.52 18.47 0.41
CA GLY A 212 -13.65 17.47 -0.65
C GLY A 212 -12.36 17.14 -1.38
N THR A 213 -12.51 16.38 -2.45
CA THR A 213 -11.40 15.98 -3.32
C THR A 213 -11.30 16.90 -4.53
N TYR A 214 -10.09 17.28 -4.82
CA TYR A 214 -9.70 18.17 -5.91
C TYR A 214 -8.58 17.51 -6.73
N GLN A 215 -8.43 17.95 -7.97
CA GLN A 215 -7.33 17.60 -8.84
C GLN A 215 -6.60 18.85 -9.30
N ALA A 216 -5.28 18.85 -9.16
CA ALA A 216 -4.40 19.83 -9.76
C ALA A 216 -3.77 19.24 -11.01
N ASN A 217 -3.89 19.92 -12.15
CA ASN A 217 -3.33 19.52 -13.44
C ASN A 217 -2.35 20.60 -13.90
N ALA A 218 -1.05 20.31 -13.80
CA ALA A 218 -0.03 21.15 -14.41
C ALA A 218 -0.05 20.97 -15.92
N ILE A 219 -0.09 22.09 -16.63
CA ILE A 219 -0.05 22.18 -18.10
C ILE A 219 1.13 23.05 -18.46
N ILE A 220 2.06 22.48 -19.20
CA ILE A 220 3.29 23.13 -19.64
C ILE A 220 3.26 23.23 -21.15
N ASP A 221 3.04 24.44 -21.64
CA ASP A 221 3.03 24.73 -23.07
C ASP A 221 4.41 25.21 -23.52
N TYR A 222 4.98 24.52 -24.50
CA TYR A 222 6.23 24.87 -25.18
C TYR A 222 6.12 24.64 -26.70
N GLY A 223 4.89 24.79 -27.25
CA GLY A 223 4.51 24.40 -28.61
C GLY A 223 4.05 22.94 -28.71
N ILE A 224 4.36 22.14 -27.71
CA ILE A 224 3.81 20.85 -27.39
C ILE A 224 3.33 20.95 -25.95
N ILE A 225 2.33 20.16 -25.56
CA ILE A 225 1.78 20.21 -24.19
C ILE A 225 2.30 19.01 -23.40
N ALA A 226 3.04 19.29 -22.32
CA ALA A 226 3.30 18.31 -21.27
C ALA A 226 2.34 18.52 -20.10
N THR A 227 1.95 17.45 -19.43
CA THR A 227 1.03 17.51 -18.29
C THR A 227 1.49 16.64 -17.13
N SER A 228 1.14 17.05 -15.91
CA SER A 228 1.30 16.24 -14.72
C SER A 228 0.13 16.51 -13.77
N LYS A 229 -0.39 15.47 -13.10
CA LYS A 229 -1.58 15.58 -12.25
C LYS A 229 -1.29 15.08 -10.84
N VAL A 230 -1.94 15.71 -9.87
CA VAL A 230 -1.98 15.24 -8.48
C VAL A 230 -3.39 15.48 -7.91
N ASP A 231 -3.90 14.48 -7.21
CA ASP A 231 -5.13 14.61 -6.45
C ASP A 231 -4.79 15.05 -5.02
N PHE A 232 -5.60 15.93 -4.46
CA PHE A 232 -5.46 16.42 -3.10
C PHE A 232 -6.82 16.60 -2.45
N LYS A 233 -6.84 16.68 -1.12
CA LYS A 233 -8.06 16.88 -0.34
C LYS A 233 -7.98 18.16 0.47
N ILE A 234 -9.11 18.86 0.54
CA ILE A 234 -9.33 19.96 1.48
C ILE A 234 -10.27 19.44 2.56
N GLY A 235 -9.79 19.42 3.80
CA GLY A 235 -10.48 18.87 4.94
C GLY A 235 -11.21 19.92 5.79
N GLU A 236 -12.21 19.45 6.50
CA GLU A 236 -12.83 20.17 7.61
C GLU A 236 -12.88 19.26 8.83
N LEU A 237 -12.78 19.83 10.04
CA LEU A 237 -12.93 19.05 11.28
C LEU A 237 -14.34 18.48 11.36
N THR A 238 -14.52 17.27 10.81
CA THR A 238 -15.78 16.51 10.79
C THR A 238 -15.50 15.03 10.99
N ILE A 239 -16.46 14.35 11.62
CA ILE A 239 -16.55 12.88 11.58
C ILE A 239 -17.89 12.53 10.97
N GLU A 240 -17.86 11.73 9.90
CA GLU A 240 -19.05 11.21 9.26
C GLU A 240 -19.27 9.75 9.67
N VAL A 241 -20.52 9.39 9.99
CA VAL A 241 -20.92 7.99 10.17
C VAL A 241 -21.24 7.43 8.80
N THR A 242 -20.40 6.52 8.28
CA THR A 242 -20.54 5.95 6.95
C THR A 242 -21.42 4.70 6.95
N ASN A 243 -21.29 3.86 7.99
CA ASN A 243 -22.06 2.61 8.12
C ASN A 243 -22.42 2.35 9.59
N HIS A 244 -23.37 1.44 9.84
CA HIS A 244 -23.82 1.05 11.18
C HIS A 244 -24.44 -0.35 11.16
N THR A 245 -24.63 -0.94 12.35
CA THR A 245 -25.39 -2.17 12.52
C THR A 245 -26.85 -1.93 12.14
N ASP A 246 -27.34 -2.56 11.09
CA ASP A 246 -28.70 -2.42 10.56
C ASP A 246 -29.70 -3.40 11.20
N LYS A 247 -29.21 -4.53 11.73
CA LYS A 247 -30.01 -5.59 12.34
C LYS A 247 -29.46 -6.05 13.67
N ILE A 248 -30.32 -6.22 14.67
CA ILE A 248 -29.98 -6.70 16.01
C ILE A 248 -30.91 -7.84 16.38
N ILE A 249 -30.32 -8.96 16.79
CA ILE A 249 -31.07 -10.10 17.34
C ILE A 249 -31.36 -9.80 18.82
N LEU A 250 -32.64 -9.82 19.21
CA LEU A 250 -33.08 -9.61 20.58
C LEU A 250 -32.49 -10.66 21.54
N GLY A 251 -32.31 -10.28 22.81
CA GLY A 251 -31.85 -11.14 23.90
C GLY A 251 -30.51 -10.72 24.51
N GLY A 252 -30.55 -10.19 25.73
CA GLY A 252 -29.39 -9.78 26.50
C GLY A 252 -28.62 -8.59 25.92
N VAL A 253 -27.35 -8.49 26.29
CA VAL A 253 -26.46 -7.41 25.83
C VAL A 253 -26.01 -7.69 24.40
N LYS A 254 -26.14 -6.69 23.54
CA LYS A 254 -25.75 -6.73 22.12
C LYS A 254 -24.76 -5.63 21.81
N ARG A 255 -23.91 -5.90 20.82
CA ARG A 255 -22.94 -4.98 20.24
C ARG A 255 -23.58 -4.17 19.13
N PHE A 256 -23.32 -2.87 19.11
CA PHE A 256 -23.69 -1.95 18.04
C PHE A 256 -22.45 -1.34 17.46
N GLU A 257 -22.17 -1.61 16.21
CA GLU A 257 -21.00 -1.15 15.48
C GLU A 257 -21.34 0.05 14.61
N ILE A 258 -20.42 0.99 14.54
CA ILE A 258 -20.52 2.20 13.72
C ILE A 258 -19.21 2.35 12.98
N GLU A 259 -19.26 2.47 11.66
CA GLU A 259 -18.12 2.87 10.83
C GLU A 259 -18.13 4.38 10.71
N ILE A 260 -17.01 5.00 11.05
CA ILE A 260 -16.80 6.45 11.03
C ILE A 260 -15.64 6.80 10.12
N GLU A 261 -15.70 7.98 9.50
CA GLU A 261 -14.64 8.52 8.63
C GLU A 261 -14.29 9.94 9.08
N SER A 262 -12.98 10.20 9.25
CA SER A 262 -12.47 11.54 9.49
C SER A 262 -12.49 12.36 8.19
N GLY A 263 -13.07 13.53 8.21
CA GLY A 263 -13.01 14.52 7.12
C GLY A 263 -11.88 15.56 7.29
N TRP A 264 -10.96 15.33 8.23
CA TRP A 264 -9.94 16.29 8.61
C TRP A 264 -8.53 15.83 8.28
N ASN A 265 -7.63 16.78 7.99
CA ASN A 265 -6.23 16.53 7.63
C ASN A 265 -5.29 16.44 8.85
N ASN A 266 -5.82 16.51 10.07
CA ASN A 266 -5.06 16.36 11.31
C ASN A 266 -5.66 15.24 12.17
N ASN A 267 -4.96 14.86 13.25
CA ASN A 267 -5.46 13.87 14.18
C ASN A 267 -6.69 14.41 14.95
N ILE A 268 -7.71 13.58 15.06
CA ILE A 268 -8.86 13.80 15.93
C ILE A 268 -8.67 12.93 17.17
N GLU A 269 -8.72 13.53 18.34
CA GLU A 269 -8.57 12.82 19.61
C GLU A 269 -9.89 12.71 20.35
N ASN A 270 -10.00 11.66 21.21
CA ASN A 270 -11.17 11.45 22.08
C ASN A 270 -12.52 11.41 21.35
N ALA A 271 -12.56 10.88 20.11
CA ALA A 271 -13.79 10.71 19.37
C ALA A 271 -14.60 9.54 19.94
N TYR A 272 -15.86 9.75 20.22
CA TYR A 272 -16.80 8.71 20.65
C TYR A 272 -18.21 9.01 20.17
N ALA A 273 -19.03 7.98 20.06
CA ALA A 273 -20.44 8.10 19.74
C ALA A 273 -21.29 7.95 21.01
N LYS A 274 -22.31 8.81 21.11
CA LYS A 274 -23.46 8.64 21.99
C LYS A 274 -24.63 8.17 21.11
N ILE A 275 -25.22 7.02 21.44
CA ILE A 275 -26.32 6.42 20.69
C ILE A 275 -27.57 6.42 21.55
N GLU A 276 -28.68 6.90 20.99
CA GLU A 276 -29.98 6.95 21.64
C GLU A 276 -31.02 6.27 20.75
N PHE A 277 -31.68 5.23 21.24
CA PHE A 277 -32.78 4.57 20.55
C PHE A 277 -34.14 5.16 20.97
N PHE A 278 -35.01 5.35 19.99
CA PHE A 278 -36.32 5.92 20.17
C PHE A 278 -37.40 5.05 19.52
N ASN A 279 -38.60 5.06 20.14
CA ASN A 279 -39.88 4.62 19.57
C ASN A 279 -40.88 5.79 19.62
N GLU A 280 -42.14 5.48 19.27
CA GLU A 280 -43.22 6.47 19.31
C GLU A 280 -43.47 7.04 20.71
N SER A 281 -43.16 6.32 21.77
CA SER A 281 -43.35 6.71 23.18
C SER A 281 -42.18 7.51 23.73
N GLY A 282 -41.06 7.64 23.00
CA GLY A 282 -39.87 8.39 23.43
C GLY A 282 -38.57 7.60 23.44
N LYS A 283 -37.61 8.04 24.24
CA LYS A 283 -36.28 7.42 24.38
C LYS A 283 -36.38 6.11 25.16
N ILE A 284 -35.84 5.02 24.57
CA ILE A 284 -35.83 3.68 25.18
C ILE A 284 -34.52 3.45 25.93
N THR A 285 -33.39 3.73 25.32
CA THR A 285 -32.07 3.52 25.90
C THR A 285 -31.02 4.49 25.34
N GLU A 286 -29.93 4.64 26.08
CA GLU A 286 -28.78 5.43 25.71
C GLU A 286 -27.50 4.70 26.12
N PHE A 287 -26.50 4.71 25.27
CA PHE A 287 -25.17 4.19 25.57
C PHE A 287 -24.11 4.94 24.78
N LYS A 288 -22.82 4.68 25.10
CA LYS A 288 -21.67 5.32 24.45
C LYS A 288 -20.68 4.26 24.00
N THR A 289 -19.94 4.58 22.94
CA THR A 289 -18.76 3.83 22.55
C THR A 289 -17.56 4.22 23.41
N SER A 290 -16.52 3.41 23.42
CA SER A 290 -15.24 3.81 23.99
C SER A 290 -14.62 4.95 23.16
N PRO A 291 -13.96 5.93 23.81
CA PRO A 291 -13.21 6.97 23.09
C PRO A 291 -12.08 6.36 22.25
N THR A 292 -11.86 6.93 21.08
CA THR A 292 -10.79 6.55 20.15
C THR A 292 -10.16 7.79 19.51
N SER A 293 -8.98 7.61 18.89
CA SER A 293 -8.34 8.63 18.05
C SER A 293 -8.43 8.21 16.59
N LEU A 294 -8.44 9.20 15.70
CA LEU A 294 -8.42 9.03 14.26
C LEU A 294 -7.24 9.79 13.68
N ILE A 295 -6.48 9.17 12.78
CA ILE A 295 -5.50 9.88 11.96
C ILE A 295 -6.21 10.57 10.78
N PRO A 296 -5.52 11.45 10.01
CA PRO A 296 -6.11 12.11 8.86
C PRO A 296 -6.79 11.14 7.89
N TRP A 297 -8.06 11.43 7.54
CA TRP A 297 -8.86 10.67 6.56
C TRP A 297 -9.12 9.20 6.92
N GLU A 298 -8.91 8.82 8.18
CA GLU A 298 -9.09 7.43 8.63
C GLU A 298 -10.55 7.03 8.63
N LYS A 299 -10.81 5.79 8.14
CA LYS A 299 -12.02 5.03 8.39
C LYS A 299 -11.80 4.06 9.52
N LYS A 300 -12.71 4.02 10.49
CA LYS A 300 -12.58 3.17 11.67
C LYS A 300 -13.94 2.67 12.14
N THR A 301 -13.98 1.42 12.58
CA THR A 301 -15.15 0.88 13.26
C THR A 301 -14.98 1.06 14.77
N ILE A 302 -16.01 1.65 15.40
CA ILE A 302 -16.15 1.79 16.85
C ILE A 302 -17.40 1.07 17.29
N ASP A 303 -17.46 0.65 18.53
CA ASP A 303 -18.58 -0.12 19.05
C ASP A 303 -19.02 0.32 20.44
N GLY A 304 -20.28 0.03 20.71
CA GLY A 304 -20.88 0.17 22.03
C GLY A 304 -21.76 -1.03 22.34
N PHE A 305 -22.10 -1.21 23.62
CA PHE A 305 -22.88 -2.32 24.10
C PHE A 305 -24.10 -1.80 24.83
N PHE A 306 -25.25 -2.46 24.62
CA PHE A 306 -26.49 -2.12 25.30
C PHE A 306 -27.37 -3.35 25.47
N ASP A 307 -28.28 -3.29 26.48
CA ASP A 307 -29.23 -4.35 26.77
C ASP A 307 -30.48 -4.18 25.90
N THR A 308 -30.90 -5.28 25.25
CA THR A 308 -32.06 -5.32 24.38
C THR A 308 -33.36 -5.75 25.11
N SER A 309 -33.35 -5.91 26.45
CA SER A 309 -34.51 -6.39 27.23
C SER A 309 -35.74 -5.49 27.11
N ASN A 310 -35.57 -4.21 26.84
CA ASN A 310 -36.65 -3.23 26.69
C ASN A 310 -37.16 -3.11 25.23
N PHE A 311 -36.63 -3.93 24.30
CA PHE A 311 -37.01 -3.90 22.90
C PHE A 311 -37.90 -5.07 22.54
N ILE A 312 -38.83 -4.83 21.63
CA ILE A 312 -39.62 -5.85 20.95
C ILE A 312 -39.24 -5.89 19.47
N GLU A 313 -39.66 -6.91 18.77
CA GLU A 313 -39.42 -7.01 17.33
C GLU A 313 -40.06 -5.82 16.58
N GLY A 314 -39.25 -5.19 15.71
CA GLY A 314 -39.66 -3.99 15.00
C GLY A 314 -38.47 -3.14 14.50
N VAL A 315 -38.80 -1.98 13.94
CA VAL A 315 -37.85 -1.00 13.47
C VAL A 315 -37.80 0.18 14.42
N TYR A 316 -36.62 0.59 14.83
CA TYR A 316 -36.38 1.69 15.74
C TYR A 316 -35.44 2.71 15.12
N ASN A 317 -35.64 3.99 15.49
CA ASN A 317 -34.71 5.04 15.11
C ASN A 317 -33.59 5.17 16.15
N ALA A 318 -32.36 5.18 15.69
CA ALA A 318 -31.18 5.47 16.51
C ALA A 318 -30.63 6.84 16.12
N ASN A 319 -30.51 7.73 17.09
CA ASN A 319 -29.77 9.00 16.94
C ASN A 319 -28.35 8.76 17.38
N ILE A 320 -27.41 8.85 16.44
CA ILE A 320 -25.97 8.70 16.67
C ILE A 320 -25.38 10.12 16.70
N THR A 321 -24.92 10.53 17.88
CA THR A 321 -24.22 11.81 18.09
C THR A 321 -22.73 11.50 18.25
N MET A 322 -21.93 11.88 17.27
CA MET A 322 -20.47 11.85 17.38
C MET A 322 -20.02 13.08 18.19
N ILE A 323 -19.11 12.88 19.12
CA ILE A 323 -18.46 13.91 19.93
C ILE A 323 -16.97 13.74 19.77
N TYR A 324 -16.26 14.80 19.37
CA TYR A 324 -14.84 14.73 19.03
C TYR A 324 -14.17 16.08 19.24
N TYR A 325 -12.83 16.04 19.34
CA TYR A 325 -12.01 17.20 19.63
C TYR A 325 -10.95 17.39 18.53
N GLY A 326 -10.85 18.61 18.03
CA GLY A 326 -9.75 19.02 17.17
C GLY A 326 -8.56 19.54 17.98
N THR A 327 -7.62 20.18 17.29
CA THR A 327 -6.56 20.93 17.95
C THR A 327 -7.16 22.11 18.75
N ALA A 328 -6.55 22.46 19.87
CA ALA A 328 -6.94 23.59 20.74
C ALA A 328 -8.33 23.46 21.42
N ASP A 329 -8.66 22.27 21.97
CA ASP A 329 -9.88 22.02 22.76
C ASP A 329 -11.22 22.40 22.09
N MET A 330 -11.24 22.57 20.77
CA MET A 330 -12.48 22.77 20.04
C MET A 330 -13.25 21.45 19.95
N SER A 331 -14.27 21.30 20.79
CA SER A 331 -15.22 20.21 20.66
C SER A 331 -16.19 20.46 19.52
N LYS A 332 -16.42 19.45 18.68
CA LYS A 332 -17.48 19.45 17.67
C LYS A 332 -18.40 18.25 17.86
N THR A 333 -19.59 18.36 17.34
CA THR A 333 -20.56 17.27 17.29
C THR A 333 -21.13 17.14 15.89
N SER A 334 -21.38 15.91 15.45
CA SER A 334 -22.17 15.60 14.28
C SER A 334 -23.26 14.57 14.63
N ASN A 335 -24.43 14.69 14.00
CA ASN A 335 -25.58 13.84 14.30
C ASN A 335 -26.01 13.10 13.04
N LYS A 336 -26.38 11.82 13.19
CA LYS A 336 -27.00 11.01 12.15
C LYS A 336 -28.13 10.18 12.76
N VAL A 337 -29.31 10.25 12.14
CA VAL A 337 -30.44 9.39 12.49
C VAL A 337 -30.46 8.22 11.53
N VAL A 338 -30.54 7.01 12.06
CA VAL A 338 -30.55 5.77 11.29
C VAL A 338 -31.66 4.87 11.78
N SER A 339 -32.14 3.94 10.92
CA SER A 339 -33.13 2.94 11.28
C SER A 339 -32.46 1.59 11.54
N VAL A 340 -32.81 0.93 12.62
CA VAL A 340 -32.26 -0.36 13.04
C VAL A 340 -33.39 -1.34 13.24
N GLN A 341 -33.28 -2.52 12.63
CA GLN A 341 -34.26 -3.59 12.74
C GLN A 341 -33.90 -4.53 13.89
N PHE A 342 -34.81 -4.69 14.83
CA PHE A 342 -34.73 -5.69 15.91
C PHE A 342 -35.53 -6.91 15.53
N ILE A 343 -34.90 -8.08 15.56
CA ILE A 343 -35.51 -9.37 15.17
C ILE A 343 -35.38 -10.37 16.33
N LYS A 344 -36.35 -11.28 16.45
CA LYS A 344 -36.18 -12.43 17.34
C LYS A 344 -35.20 -13.42 16.73
N GLU A 345 -34.44 -14.09 17.59
CA GLU A 345 -33.65 -15.24 17.17
C GLU A 345 -34.62 -16.27 16.55
N SER A 346 -34.39 -16.66 15.29
CA SER A 346 -35.18 -17.74 14.69
C SER A 346 -34.85 -19.01 15.47
N GLU A 347 -35.84 -19.53 16.22
CA GLU A 347 -35.69 -20.85 16.83
C GLU A 347 -35.36 -21.82 15.68
N LEU A 348 -34.18 -22.40 15.72
CA LEU A 348 -33.81 -23.50 14.86
C LEU A 348 -34.90 -24.56 15.01
N ASN A 349 -35.68 -24.76 13.95
CA ASN A 349 -36.77 -25.70 13.99
C ASN A 349 -36.18 -27.13 14.06
N VAL A 350 -35.84 -27.54 15.31
CA VAL A 350 -35.19 -28.81 15.62
C VAL A 350 -35.99 -29.97 15.02
N THR A 351 -37.31 -29.81 14.93
CA THR A 351 -38.23 -30.73 14.26
C THR A 351 -37.97 -30.83 12.75
N LEU A 352 -37.70 -29.70 12.10
CA LEU A 352 -37.39 -29.71 10.65
C LEU A 352 -36.04 -30.38 10.37
N ILE A 353 -35.04 -30.11 11.21
CA ILE A 353 -33.71 -30.73 11.11
C ILE A 353 -33.80 -32.25 11.37
N ALA A 354 -34.61 -32.65 12.37
CA ALA A 354 -34.86 -34.07 12.65
C ALA A 354 -35.57 -34.77 11.51
N ILE A 355 -36.55 -34.11 10.87
CA ILE A 355 -37.24 -34.64 9.70
C ILE A 355 -36.26 -34.78 8.50
N ILE A 356 -35.46 -33.78 8.21
CA ILE A 356 -34.47 -33.85 7.13
C ILE A 356 -33.45 -34.96 7.41
N GLY A 357 -32.99 -35.07 8.64
CA GLY A 357 -32.09 -36.16 9.07
C GLY A 357 -32.72 -37.55 8.90
N ALA A 358 -33.97 -37.72 9.26
CA ALA A 358 -34.71 -38.97 9.07
C ALA A 358 -34.87 -39.32 7.59
N ILE A 359 -35.20 -38.34 6.71
CA ILE A 359 -35.28 -38.54 5.27
C ILE A 359 -33.95 -39.00 4.67
N ILE A 360 -32.86 -38.35 5.06
CA ILE A 360 -31.50 -38.72 4.60
C ILE A 360 -31.18 -40.15 5.03
N LEU A 361 -31.51 -40.54 6.26
CA LEU A 361 -31.28 -41.87 6.79
C LEU A 361 -32.06 -42.95 6.01
N ILE A 362 -33.33 -42.66 5.67
CA ILE A 362 -34.18 -43.57 4.83
C ILE A 362 -33.54 -43.72 3.44
N ILE A 363 -33.07 -42.62 2.81
CA ILE A 363 -32.44 -42.68 1.50
C ILE A 363 -31.17 -43.55 1.55
N ILE A 364 -30.34 -43.43 2.59
CA ILE A 364 -29.16 -44.23 2.79
C ILE A 364 -29.52 -45.72 2.92
N ILE A 365 -30.57 -46.05 3.69
CA ILE A 365 -31.04 -47.43 3.86
C ILE A 365 -31.54 -48.02 2.51
N ILE A 366 -32.25 -47.23 1.72
CA ILE A 366 -32.70 -47.63 0.39
C ILE A 366 -31.52 -47.93 -0.55
N ILE A 367 -30.53 -47.06 -0.57
CA ILE A 367 -29.32 -47.23 -1.38
C ILE A 367 -28.54 -48.52 -0.96
N ILE A 368 -28.37 -48.71 0.34
CA ILE A 368 -27.71 -49.93 0.86
C ILE A 368 -28.49 -51.19 0.46
N THR A 369 -29.84 -51.17 0.55
CA THR A 369 -30.71 -52.29 0.19
C THR A 369 -30.58 -52.63 -1.30
N ILE A 370 -30.59 -51.59 -2.17
CA ILE A 370 -30.39 -51.77 -3.62
C ILE A 370 -29.04 -52.37 -3.93
N LEU A 371 -27.96 -51.91 -3.26
CA LEU A 371 -26.61 -52.46 -3.44
C LEU A 371 -26.51 -53.95 -3.00
N ILE A 372 -27.18 -54.31 -1.91
CA ILE A 372 -27.25 -55.71 -1.43
C ILE A 372 -27.99 -56.58 -2.42
N ILE A 373 -29.16 -56.12 -2.95
CA ILE A 373 -29.93 -56.87 -3.94
C ILE A 373 -29.15 -57.05 -5.23
N LYS A 374 -28.45 -55.98 -5.72
CA LYS A 374 -27.60 -56.05 -6.91
C LYS A 374 -26.46 -57.06 -6.73
N LYS A 375 -25.79 -57.06 -5.58
CA LYS A 375 -24.72 -57.99 -5.26
C LYS A 375 -25.23 -59.45 -5.17
N LYS A 376 -26.48 -59.67 -4.75
CA LYS A 376 -27.09 -60.99 -4.67
C LYS A 376 -27.50 -61.52 -6.04
N ASN A 377 -27.95 -60.64 -6.95
CA ASN A 377 -28.28 -60.98 -8.32
C ASN A 377 -27.04 -61.31 -9.17
N ASP A 378 -25.96 -60.57 -9.00
CA ASP A 378 -24.68 -60.83 -9.67
C ASP A 378 -24.09 -62.17 -9.24
N LYS A 379 -24.23 -62.55 -7.96
CA LYS A 379 -23.84 -63.91 -7.49
C LYS A 379 -24.70 -65.03 -8.04
N LYS A 380 -26.02 -64.81 -8.36
CA LYS A 380 -26.87 -65.79 -8.99
C LYS A 380 -26.58 -65.98 -10.48
N SER A 381 -26.27 -64.89 -11.20
CA SER A 381 -25.88 -64.92 -12.62
C SER A 381 -24.58 -65.70 -12.83
N ASN A 382 -23.57 -65.50 -11.96
CA ASN A 382 -22.31 -66.24 -12.05
C ASN A 382 -22.40 -67.74 -11.66
N LYS A 383 -23.48 -68.19 -10.99
CA LYS A 383 -23.70 -69.60 -10.70
C LYS A 383 -24.41 -70.35 -11.83
N SER A 384 -25.19 -69.63 -12.69
CA SER A 384 -25.90 -70.19 -13.85
C SER A 384 -25.01 -70.38 -15.09
N SER A 385 -23.87 -69.68 -15.13
CA SER A 385 -22.87 -69.77 -16.25
C SER A 385 -21.78 -70.83 -16.05
N LYS A 386 -21.86 -71.64 -14.93
CA LYS A 386 -20.92 -72.75 -14.61
C LYS A 386 -21.63 -74.07 -14.51
N LYS A 387 -22.73 -74.31 -15.18
CA LYS A 387 -23.33 -75.64 -15.41
C LYS A 387 -23.36 -75.92 -16.90
#